data_c10d9d4bd1a5d1b21e1659ca0b44f002
#
_entry.id   c10d9d4bd1a5d1b21e1659ca0b44f002
#
_cell.length_a   1.000
_cell.length_b   1.000
_cell.length_c   1.000
_cell.angle_alpha   90.00
_cell.angle_beta   90.00
_cell.angle_gamma   90.00
#
_symmetry.space_group_name_H-M   'P 1'
#
loop_
_entity.id
_entity.type
_entity.pdbx_description
1 polymer ?
#
loop_
_entity_poly.entity_id
_entity_poly.type
_entity_poly.pdbx_seq_one_letter_code
_entity_poly.pdbx_strand_id
1 'polypeptide(L)'
;MDLEKFLPFTPGKPRLFDIIIYNAACNMKCKYCFGEHSQNIRNSCATQLNAKKLDKALESVPKNSTGQVTIWGGEPLFNKTQLIDTVSYIKDRFPNAEINMMINGSLLNDYWTRYLIDNRIFIGISHDGPGQKYRGFDFLESDSVKNNIVLLRKYNLFNSFNSIFHKQNPLVKDIHEYFKKKEDEMGVKLGTSPRLIRYINSASIPYLFGPEDYHFLDDNAEYIVRFYMRSLLNNDSISIDKMLGRPIKEAITYTLAKITKRPFPFIKDIPYCGTTFYPKVTIEGDKVFCNGVTERGDLAEAKRLLTNYKSWNKCISCEYNSICHGICAALTHKQLEKNCNMYKYFYSKLEEQLLYFMEAR
;
A
#
# COMPACT_ATOMS: atom_id res chain seq x y z
N MET A 1 -20.77 -25.14 4.83
CA MET A 1 -19.64 -24.56 4.10
C MET A 1 -18.41 -24.64 5.02
N ASP A 2 -17.36 -25.33 4.61
CA ASP A 2 -16.14 -25.45 5.41
C ASP A 2 -15.38 -24.11 5.37
N LEU A 3 -15.62 -23.26 6.37
CA LEU A 3 -15.02 -21.94 6.48
C LEU A 3 -13.54 -21.99 6.90
N GLU A 4 -12.99 -23.17 7.23
CA GLU A 4 -11.57 -23.29 7.60
C GLU A 4 -10.63 -22.98 6.44
N LYS A 5 -11.07 -23.23 5.22
CA LYS A 5 -10.34 -22.87 3.99
C LYS A 5 -10.25 -21.35 3.77
N PHE A 6 -11.02 -20.56 4.53
CA PHE A 6 -11.18 -19.12 4.31
C PHE A 6 -10.33 -18.26 5.24
N LEU A 7 -9.65 -18.85 6.21
CA LEU A 7 -8.91 -18.16 7.23
C LEU A 7 -7.37 -18.20 7.13
N PRO A 8 -6.70 -18.75 6.12
CA PRO A 8 -5.26 -18.66 6.08
C PRO A 8 -4.81 -17.28 5.60
N PHE A 9 -4.74 -16.33 6.50
CA PHE A 9 -3.82 -15.22 6.35
C PHE A 9 -2.42 -15.79 6.58
N THR A 10 -1.72 -16.11 5.50
CA THR A 10 -0.29 -16.38 5.60
C THR A 10 0.39 -15.04 5.83
N PRO A 11 0.99 -14.81 7.01
CA PRO A 11 1.77 -13.61 7.23
C PRO A 11 2.84 -13.53 6.13
N GLY A 12 2.88 -12.42 5.40
CA GLY A 12 3.98 -12.18 4.47
C GLY A 12 5.32 -12.17 5.22
N LYS A 13 6.43 -12.24 4.49
CA LYS A 13 7.76 -12.10 5.11
C LYS A 13 7.81 -10.84 5.98
N PRO A 14 8.45 -10.89 7.15
CA PRO A 14 8.53 -9.75 8.04
C PRO A 14 9.22 -8.59 7.34
N ARG A 15 8.72 -7.37 7.55
CA ARG A 15 9.37 -6.17 7.06
C ARG A 15 10.51 -5.80 8.00
N LEU A 16 11.71 -5.65 7.47
CA LEU A 16 12.90 -5.29 8.24
C LEU A 16 12.98 -3.76 8.43
N PHE A 17 12.90 -3.02 7.35
CA PHE A 17 12.89 -1.55 7.35
C PHE A 17 12.42 -1.01 6.00
N ASP A 18 12.09 0.29 5.99
CA ASP A 18 11.86 1.04 4.77
C ASP A 18 13.01 2.03 4.54
N ILE A 19 13.50 2.12 3.32
CA ILE A 19 14.38 3.21 2.86
C ILE A 19 13.59 4.15 1.97
N ILE A 20 13.69 5.44 2.29
CA ILE A 20 12.99 6.48 1.56
C ILE A 20 13.99 7.30 0.78
N ILE A 21 13.86 7.23 -0.54
CA ILE A 21 14.62 8.07 -1.45
C ILE A 21 13.86 9.39 -1.60
N TYR A 22 14.23 10.38 -0.82
CA TYR A 22 13.59 11.69 -0.82
C TYR A 22 14.08 12.61 -1.93
N ASN A 23 14.46 12.10 -3.01
CA ASN A 23 14.46 12.99 -4.14
C ASN A 23 13.02 13.40 -4.38
N ALA A 24 12.55 14.43 -3.87
CA ALA A 24 11.26 15.03 -4.21
C ALA A 24 10.98 15.09 -5.74
N ALA A 25 11.91 14.61 -6.52
CA ALA A 25 11.89 14.35 -7.91
C ALA A 25 10.99 13.14 -8.20
N CYS A 26 9.75 13.43 -8.49
CA CYS A 26 8.86 12.52 -9.16
C CYS A 26 8.49 13.16 -10.50
N ASN A 27 8.57 12.39 -11.56
CA ASN A 27 8.16 12.85 -12.90
C ASN A 27 6.64 12.87 -13.10
N MET A 28 5.86 12.39 -12.12
CA MET A 28 4.41 12.49 -12.08
C MET A 28 3.94 13.52 -11.06
N LYS A 29 2.73 14.07 -11.31
CA LYS A 29 2.07 15.07 -10.45
C LYS A 29 0.67 14.58 -10.06
N CYS A 30 0.61 13.45 -9.33
CA CYS A 30 -0.66 12.89 -8.88
C CYS A 30 -1.45 13.89 -8.06
N LYS A 31 -2.72 14.13 -8.41
CA LYS A 31 -3.54 15.19 -7.81
C LYS A 31 -3.85 14.98 -6.33
N TYR A 32 -3.79 13.74 -5.85
CA TYR A 32 -3.98 13.37 -4.44
C TYR A 32 -2.69 12.86 -3.78
N CYS A 33 -1.52 13.22 -4.33
CA CYS A 33 -0.23 12.77 -3.81
C CYS A 33 0.00 13.25 -2.38
N PHE A 34 0.31 12.32 -1.48
CA PHE A 34 0.66 12.67 -0.11
C PHE A 34 2.07 13.30 0.02
N GLY A 35 2.94 13.10 -0.97
CA GLY A 35 4.27 13.69 -1.02
C GLY A 35 4.29 15.18 -1.44
N GLU A 36 3.16 15.74 -1.86
CA GLU A 36 3.11 17.12 -2.37
C GLU A 36 3.42 18.18 -1.30
N HIS A 37 3.11 17.91 -0.03
CA HIS A 37 3.46 18.80 1.08
C HIS A 37 4.94 18.77 1.49
N SER A 38 5.70 17.87 0.93
CA SER A 38 7.16 17.87 1.11
C SER A 38 7.88 18.89 0.23
N GLN A 39 7.19 19.92 -0.28
CA GLN A 39 7.84 20.98 -1.08
C GLN A 39 9.01 21.65 -0.35
N ASN A 40 8.92 21.78 0.97
CA ASN A 40 10.04 22.27 1.78
C ASN A 40 11.23 21.30 1.83
N ILE A 41 10.99 20.00 1.59
CA ILE A 41 12.01 18.96 1.51
C ILE A 41 12.61 18.92 0.10
N ARG A 42 11.90 19.39 -0.93
CA ARG A 42 12.42 19.50 -2.29
C ARG A 42 13.70 20.33 -2.38
N ASN A 43 13.86 21.29 -1.48
CA ASN A 43 15.03 22.19 -1.43
C ASN A 43 16.18 21.65 -0.57
N SER A 44 16.00 20.55 0.17
CA SER A 44 17.00 19.96 1.06
C SER A 44 17.44 18.55 0.62
N CYS A 45 17.30 18.25 -0.67
CA CYS A 45 17.66 16.93 -1.19
C CYS A 45 19.16 16.69 -1.02
N ALA A 46 19.52 15.85 -0.05
CA ALA A 46 20.81 15.21 -0.10
C ALA A 46 20.87 14.39 -1.39
N THR A 47 21.94 14.55 -2.10
CA THR A 47 22.14 13.90 -3.39
C THR A 47 22.85 12.56 -3.24
N GLN A 48 23.30 12.22 -2.03
CA GLN A 48 24.15 11.06 -1.79
C GLN A 48 23.71 10.25 -0.57
N LEU A 49 23.84 8.94 -0.70
CA LEU A 49 23.64 7.99 0.37
C LEU A 49 24.71 8.18 1.46
N ASN A 50 24.28 8.21 2.73
CA ASN A 50 25.18 8.28 3.88
C ASN A 50 25.23 6.94 4.62
N ALA A 51 26.11 6.03 4.20
CA ALA A 51 26.20 4.69 4.75
C ALA A 51 26.46 4.67 6.26
N LYS A 52 27.31 5.58 6.79
CA LYS A 52 27.64 5.64 8.24
C LYS A 52 26.42 6.01 9.09
N LYS A 53 25.62 6.99 8.63
CA LYS A 53 24.38 7.36 9.33
C LYS A 53 23.31 6.28 9.19
N LEU A 54 23.21 5.63 8.02
CA LEU A 54 22.30 4.49 7.82
C LEU A 54 22.65 3.33 8.75
N ASP A 55 23.93 2.96 8.86
CA ASP A 55 24.39 1.92 9.80
C ASP A 55 23.96 2.23 11.24
N LYS A 56 24.09 3.48 11.67
CA LYS A 56 23.66 3.91 13.01
C LYS A 56 22.12 3.88 13.13
N ALA A 57 21.40 4.33 12.11
CA ALA A 57 19.94 4.36 12.13
C ALA A 57 19.30 2.97 12.15
N LEU A 58 19.98 1.98 11.55
CA LEU A 58 19.56 0.59 11.40
C LEU A 58 20.29 -0.38 12.36
N GLU A 59 21.01 0.13 13.38
CA GLU A 59 21.77 -0.69 14.33
C GLU A 59 20.93 -1.77 15.04
N SER A 60 19.63 -1.52 15.20
CA SER A 60 18.69 -2.49 15.80
C SER A 60 18.26 -3.62 14.86
N VAL A 61 18.60 -3.55 13.58
CA VAL A 61 18.27 -4.56 12.58
C VAL A 61 19.46 -5.51 12.40
N PRO A 62 19.35 -6.80 12.78
CA PRO A 62 20.46 -7.73 12.62
C PRO A 62 20.82 -7.91 11.14
N LYS A 63 22.12 -7.90 10.83
CA LYS A 63 22.61 -7.97 9.44
C LYS A 63 22.21 -9.25 8.71
N ASN A 64 22.07 -10.35 9.43
CA ASN A 64 21.67 -11.64 8.86
C ASN A 64 20.16 -11.87 8.86
N SER A 65 19.35 -10.84 9.15
CA SER A 65 17.91 -10.95 9.15
C SER A 65 17.36 -11.33 7.78
N THR A 66 16.43 -12.29 7.79
CA THR A 66 15.61 -12.61 6.63
C THR A 66 14.31 -11.82 6.68
N GLY A 67 13.95 -11.18 5.59
CA GLY A 67 12.73 -10.37 5.53
C GLY A 67 12.75 -9.41 4.34
N GLN A 68 11.90 -8.42 4.38
CA GLN A 68 11.73 -7.48 3.28
C GLN A 68 12.23 -6.08 3.64
N VAL A 69 12.99 -5.50 2.73
CA VAL A 69 13.33 -4.07 2.71
C VAL A 69 12.52 -3.42 1.61
N THR A 70 11.83 -2.33 1.92
CA THR A 70 11.05 -1.62 0.90
C THR A 70 11.67 -0.27 0.57
N ILE A 71 11.90 -0.03 -0.71
CA ILE A 71 12.34 1.26 -1.24
C ILE A 71 11.12 2.06 -1.66
N TRP A 72 11.01 3.26 -1.10
CA TRP A 72 9.96 4.24 -1.37
C TRP A 72 10.57 5.58 -1.80
N GLY A 73 9.73 6.50 -2.22
CA GLY A 73 10.14 7.88 -2.45
C GLY A 73 9.16 8.64 -3.31
N GLY A 74 9.64 9.64 -4.06
CA GLY A 74 8.91 10.21 -5.18
C GLY A 74 8.77 9.15 -6.26
N GLU A 75 9.74 9.10 -7.19
CA GLU A 75 9.89 7.97 -8.12
C GLU A 75 11.30 7.36 -7.97
N PRO A 76 11.44 6.14 -7.45
CA PRO A 76 12.77 5.53 -7.24
C PRO A 76 13.62 5.42 -8.50
N LEU A 77 13.00 5.20 -9.68
CA LEU A 77 13.73 5.09 -10.94
C LEU A 77 14.20 6.44 -11.50
N PHE A 78 13.84 7.56 -10.86
CA PHE A 78 14.16 8.89 -11.38
C PHE A 78 15.64 9.24 -11.24
N ASN A 79 16.27 8.86 -10.13
CA ASN A 79 17.69 9.10 -9.91
C ASN A 79 18.48 7.79 -9.90
N LYS A 80 19.17 7.54 -11.02
CA LYS A 80 19.91 6.31 -11.25
C LYS A 80 20.98 6.05 -10.18
N THR A 81 21.79 7.03 -9.87
CA THR A 81 22.89 6.87 -8.92
C THR A 81 22.37 6.54 -7.53
N GLN A 82 21.42 7.30 -7.04
CA GLN A 82 20.86 7.05 -5.71
C GLN A 82 20.21 5.68 -5.57
N LEU A 83 19.48 5.21 -6.58
CA LEU A 83 18.88 3.88 -6.53
C LEU A 83 19.95 2.79 -6.53
N ILE A 84 20.96 2.90 -7.38
CA ILE A 84 22.06 1.93 -7.45
C ILE A 84 22.80 1.86 -6.12
N ASP A 85 23.19 3.02 -5.56
CA ASP A 85 23.90 3.10 -4.28
C ASP A 85 23.05 2.52 -3.14
N THR A 86 21.72 2.79 -3.15
CA THR A 86 20.81 2.25 -2.14
C THR A 86 20.69 0.73 -2.23
N VAL A 87 20.55 0.18 -3.42
CA VAL A 87 20.48 -1.27 -3.63
C VAL A 87 21.79 -1.94 -3.24
N SER A 88 22.93 -1.36 -3.61
CA SER A 88 24.27 -1.84 -3.22
C SER A 88 24.41 -1.87 -1.70
N TYR A 89 24.08 -0.76 -1.04
CA TYR A 89 24.09 -0.68 0.43
C TYR A 89 23.26 -1.77 1.09
N ILE A 90 22.01 -1.98 0.61
CA ILE A 90 21.13 -3.02 1.17
C ILE A 90 21.75 -4.41 1.01
N LYS A 91 22.27 -4.72 -0.17
CA LYS A 91 22.86 -6.05 -0.44
C LYS A 91 24.11 -6.31 0.37
N ASP A 92 24.95 -5.29 0.56
CA ASP A 92 26.19 -5.41 1.31
C ASP A 92 25.92 -5.56 2.82
N ARG A 93 24.89 -4.88 3.34
CA ARG A 93 24.60 -4.85 4.78
C ARG A 93 23.59 -5.89 5.23
N PHE A 94 22.66 -6.26 4.36
CA PHE A 94 21.54 -7.17 4.63
C PHE A 94 21.39 -8.20 3.51
N PRO A 95 22.39 -9.09 3.32
CA PRO A 95 22.47 -9.98 2.15
C PRO A 95 21.29 -10.97 2.04
N ASN A 96 20.61 -11.25 3.15
CA ASN A 96 19.45 -12.15 3.18
C ASN A 96 18.11 -11.43 3.02
N ALA A 97 18.12 -10.11 2.85
CA ALA A 97 16.90 -9.35 2.68
C ALA A 97 16.38 -9.40 1.24
N GLU A 98 15.06 -9.50 1.10
CA GLU A 98 14.40 -9.25 -0.19
C GLU A 98 14.17 -7.76 -0.38
N ILE A 99 14.52 -7.25 -1.54
CA ILE A 99 14.28 -5.85 -1.89
C ILE A 99 12.95 -5.74 -2.62
N ASN A 100 12.04 -4.94 -2.06
CA ASN A 100 10.79 -4.54 -2.71
C ASN A 100 10.85 -3.06 -3.04
N MET A 101 10.25 -2.66 -4.15
CA MET A 101 10.23 -1.27 -4.57
C MET A 101 8.84 -0.88 -5.11
N MET A 102 8.38 0.31 -4.74
CA MET A 102 7.15 0.89 -5.27
C MET A 102 7.49 1.97 -6.27
N ILE A 103 7.09 1.78 -7.53
CA ILE A 103 7.33 2.70 -8.63
C ILE A 103 6.03 3.23 -9.23
N ASN A 104 6.11 4.32 -9.96
CA ASN A 104 4.97 4.83 -10.72
C ASN A 104 4.85 4.21 -12.14
N GLY A 105 5.84 3.42 -12.56
CA GLY A 105 5.86 2.68 -13.81
C GLY A 105 6.24 3.47 -15.06
N SER A 106 6.19 4.79 -15.03
CA SER A 106 6.37 5.64 -16.22
C SER A 106 7.81 5.71 -16.75
N LEU A 107 8.79 5.35 -15.90
CA LEU A 107 10.21 5.30 -16.26
C LEU A 107 10.72 3.89 -16.52
N LEU A 108 9.83 2.89 -16.47
CA LEU A 108 10.21 1.50 -16.71
C LEU A 108 10.60 1.33 -18.18
N ASN A 109 11.85 0.93 -18.41
CA ASN A 109 12.44 0.68 -19.71
C ASN A 109 13.36 -0.55 -19.65
N ASP A 110 13.97 -0.94 -20.76
CA ASP A 110 14.82 -2.13 -20.86
C ASP A 110 16.00 -2.10 -19.90
N TYR A 111 16.62 -0.92 -19.71
CA TYR A 111 17.74 -0.76 -18.77
C TYR A 111 17.28 -1.08 -17.33
N TRP A 112 16.20 -0.43 -16.89
CA TRP A 112 15.68 -0.64 -15.55
C TRP A 112 15.14 -2.06 -15.35
N THR A 113 14.50 -2.61 -16.38
CA THR A 113 13.98 -3.99 -16.32
C THR A 113 15.11 -5.00 -16.12
N ARG A 114 16.20 -4.89 -16.87
CA ARG A 114 17.40 -5.73 -16.67
C ARG A 114 18.00 -5.52 -15.30
N TYR A 115 18.17 -4.27 -14.86
CA TYR A 115 18.69 -3.98 -13.52
C TYR A 115 17.85 -4.62 -12.41
N LEU A 116 16.53 -4.55 -12.50
CA LEU A 116 15.61 -5.17 -11.55
C LEU A 116 15.74 -6.70 -11.53
N ILE A 117 15.88 -7.32 -12.70
CA ILE A 117 16.07 -8.76 -12.85
C ILE A 117 17.41 -9.19 -12.25
N ASP A 118 18.51 -8.56 -12.65
CA ASP A 118 19.87 -8.89 -12.23
C ASP A 118 20.03 -8.74 -10.71
N ASN A 119 19.32 -7.80 -10.12
CA ASN A 119 19.34 -7.52 -8.69
C ASN A 119 18.23 -8.21 -7.90
N ARG A 120 17.33 -8.98 -8.55
CA ARG A 120 16.17 -9.67 -7.94
C ARG A 120 15.31 -8.74 -7.10
N ILE A 121 14.96 -7.57 -7.65
CA ILE A 121 14.14 -6.57 -6.99
C ILE A 121 12.67 -6.78 -7.37
N PHE A 122 11.85 -7.00 -6.36
CA PHE A 122 10.40 -7.12 -6.53
C PHE A 122 9.78 -5.74 -6.66
N ILE A 123 8.86 -5.57 -7.60
CA ILE A 123 8.19 -4.29 -7.79
C ILE A 123 6.68 -4.37 -7.63
N GLY A 124 6.13 -3.32 -7.03
CA GLY A 124 4.73 -2.95 -7.17
C GLY A 124 4.64 -1.67 -7.99
N ILE A 125 3.66 -1.58 -8.87
CA ILE A 125 3.47 -0.41 -9.72
C ILE A 125 2.19 0.31 -9.30
N SER A 126 2.28 1.63 -9.15
CA SER A 126 1.13 2.47 -8.81
C SER A 126 0.35 2.84 -10.07
N HIS A 127 -0.88 2.33 -10.22
CA HIS A 127 -1.74 2.61 -11.36
C HIS A 127 -3.21 2.44 -10.99
N ASP A 128 -4.03 3.44 -11.24
CA ASP A 128 -5.42 3.47 -10.77
C ASP A 128 -6.46 2.97 -11.80
N GLY A 129 -6.02 2.23 -12.81
CA GLY A 129 -6.93 1.81 -13.89
C GLY A 129 -7.51 3.03 -14.62
N PRO A 130 -8.86 3.13 -14.75
CA PRO A 130 -9.51 4.28 -15.41
C PRO A 130 -9.18 5.63 -14.76
N GLY A 131 -8.81 5.60 -13.47
CA GLY A 131 -8.41 6.79 -12.71
C GLY A 131 -6.99 7.28 -12.97
N GLN A 132 -6.20 6.63 -13.83
CA GLN A 132 -4.80 6.97 -14.07
C GLN A 132 -4.59 8.43 -14.48
N LYS A 133 -5.55 9.06 -15.15
CA LYS A 133 -5.55 10.48 -15.50
C LYS A 133 -5.37 11.44 -14.30
N TYR A 134 -5.72 11.00 -13.08
CA TYR A 134 -5.51 11.78 -11.84
C TYR A 134 -4.10 11.64 -11.28
N ARG A 135 -3.35 10.64 -11.76
CA ARG A 135 -1.91 10.46 -11.47
C ARG A 135 -1.04 11.13 -12.54
N GLY A 136 -1.46 11.06 -13.80
CA GLY A 136 -0.72 11.55 -14.97
C GLY A 136 -1.18 10.85 -16.25
N PHE A 137 -0.25 10.57 -17.13
CA PHE A 137 -0.54 9.79 -18.35
C PHE A 137 -0.60 8.28 -18.05
N ASP A 138 -1.29 7.57 -18.94
CA ASP A 138 -1.37 6.10 -18.85
C ASP A 138 -0.17 5.49 -19.58
N PHE A 139 0.82 5.04 -18.80
CA PHE A 139 2.02 4.41 -19.35
C PHE A 139 1.77 3.00 -19.89
N LEU A 140 0.62 2.37 -19.57
CA LEU A 140 0.23 1.07 -20.13
C LEU A 140 -0.28 1.17 -21.58
N GLU A 141 -0.37 2.38 -22.14
CA GLU A 141 -0.55 2.56 -23.59
C GLU A 141 0.76 2.35 -24.38
N SER A 142 1.92 2.34 -23.70
CA SER A 142 3.21 2.07 -24.31
C SER A 142 3.50 0.57 -24.40
N ASP A 143 3.71 0.06 -25.60
CA ASP A 143 4.08 -1.35 -25.82
C ASP A 143 5.42 -1.69 -25.17
N SER A 144 6.38 -0.77 -25.17
CA SER A 144 7.67 -0.96 -24.48
C SER A 144 7.46 -1.22 -23.00
N VAL A 145 6.62 -0.43 -22.32
CA VAL A 145 6.35 -0.62 -20.88
C VAL A 145 5.60 -1.92 -20.63
N LYS A 146 4.60 -2.25 -21.47
CA LYS A 146 3.88 -3.53 -21.39
C LYS A 146 4.84 -4.73 -21.50
N ASN A 147 5.72 -4.72 -22.49
CA ASN A 147 6.72 -5.79 -22.70
C ASN A 147 7.66 -5.94 -21.48
N ASN A 148 8.09 -4.83 -20.90
CA ASN A 148 8.93 -4.84 -19.70
C ASN A 148 8.20 -5.43 -18.48
N ILE A 149 6.90 -5.14 -18.31
CA ILE A 149 6.08 -5.74 -17.25
C ILE A 149 5.90 -7.26 -17.49
N VAL A 150 5.65 -7.66 -18.73
CA VAL A 150 5.57 -9.10 -19.11
C VAL A 150 6.87 -9.80 -18.75
N LEU A 151 8.01 -9.20 -19.05
CA LEU A 151 9.32 -9.76 -18.72
C LEU A 151 9.52 -9.89 -17.20
N LEU A 152 9.23 -8.85 -16.44
CA LEU A 152 9.30 -8.89 -14.98
C LEU A 152 8.35 -9.94 -14.39
N ARG A 153 7.17 -10.10 -14.99
CA ARG A 153 6.22 -11.17 -14.60
C ARG A 153 6.79 -12.56 -14.83
N LYS A 154 7.46 -12.78 -15.97
CA LYS A 154 8.14 -14.04 -16.30
C LYS A 154 9.22 -14.41 -15.26
N TYR A 155 9.90 -13.42 -14.71
CA TYR A 155 10.90 -13.61 -13.64
C TYR A 155 10.30 -13.60 -12.23
N ASN A 156 8.96 -13.52 -12.09
CA ASN A 156 8.26 -13.43 -10.80
C ASN A 156 8.67 -12.22 -9.94
N LEU A 157 9.06 -11.11 -10.56
CA LEU A 157 9.49 -9.88 -9.89
C LEU A 157 8.43 -8.79 -9.91
N PHE A 158 7.34 -8.94 -10.66
CA PHE A 158 6.21 -8.05 -10.63
C PHE A 158 5.15 -8.57 -9.65
N ASN A 159 4.88 -7.82 -8.60
CA ASN A 159 3.89 -8.18 -7.57
C ASN A 159 2.46 -7.88 -8.01
N SER A 160 2.12 -6.60 -8.12
CA SER A 160 0.79 -6.13 -8.48
C SER A 160 0.79 -4.65 -8.84
N PHE A 161 -0.30 -4.23 -9.48
CA PHE A 161 -0.67 -2.82 -9.50
C PHE A 161 -1.31 -2.41 -8.17
N ASN A 162 -0.91 -1.26 -7.65
CA ASN A 162 -1.52 -0.64 -6.48
C ASN A 162 -2.42 0.49 -6.95
N SER A 163 -3.71 0.32 -6.78
CA SER A 163 -4.73 1.23 -7.27
C SER A 163 -5.42 1.93 -6.11
N ILE A 164 -5.76 3.19 -6.29
CA ILE A 164 -6.57 3.95 -5.33
C ILE A 164 -7.94 4.17 -5.94
N PHE A 165 -9.01 3.74 -5.25
CA PHE A 165 -10.34 4.16 -5.60
C PHE A 165 -10.78 5.32 -4.71
N HIS A 166 -11.45 6.29 -5.32
CA HIS A 166 -11.80 7.57 -4.74
C HIS A 166 -13.00 8.18 -5.50
N LYS A 167 -13.57 9.23 -4.99
CA LYS A 167 -14.77 9.89 -5.56
C LYS A 167 -14.75 10.07 -7.09
N GLN A 168 -13.60 10.36 -7.68
CA GLN A 168 -13.44 10.55 -9.14
C GLN A 168 -13.08 9.28 -9.92
N ASN A 169 -12.83 8.18 -9.23
CA ASN A 169 -12.57 6.83 -9.76
C ASN A 169 -13.19 5.82 -8.79
N PRO A 170 -14.54 5.81 -8.68
CA PRO A 170 -15.19 5.31 -7.49
C PRO A 170 -15.30 3.78 -7.43
N LEU A 171 -15.32 3.08 -8.58
CA LEU A 171 -15.69 1.67 -8.61
C LEU A 171 -14.49 0.74 -8.73
N VAL A 172 -14.36 -0.18 -7.79
CA VAL A 172 -13.36 -1.26 -7.82
C VAL A 172 -13.60 -2.19 -9.01
N LYS A 173 -14.85 -2.38 -9.40
CA LYS A 173 -15.22 -3.15 -10.59
C LYS A 173 -14.55 -2.61 -11.85
N ASP A 174 -14.62 -1.29 -12.08
CA ASP A 174 -14.04 -0.67 -13.27
C ASP A 174 -12.50 -0.79 -13.29
N ILE A 175 -11.88 -0.72 -12.10
CA ILE A 175 -10.44 -0.96 -11.95
C ILE A 175 -10.10 -2.41 -12.35
N HIS A 176 -10.86 -3.38 -11.88
CA HIS A 176 -10.65 -4.79 -12.22
C HIS A 176 -10.88 -5.06 -13.72
N GLU A 177 -11.93 -4.50 -14.31
CA GLU A 177 -12.23 -4.64 -15.75
C GLU A 177 -11.12 -4.02 -16.63
N TYR A 178 -10.59 -2.85 -16.23
CA TYR A 178 -9.45 -2.23 -16.88
C TYR A 178 -8.24 -3.18 -16.90
N PHE A 179 -7.84 -3.70 -15.74
CA PHE A 179 -6.68 -4.59 -15.68
C PHE A 179 -6.94 -5.93 -16.34
N LYS A 180 -8.17 -6.44 -16.32
CA LYS A 180 -8.55 -7.65 -17.06
C LYS A 180 -8.35 -7.46 -18.56
N LYS A 181 -8.78 -6.33 -19.11
CA LYS A 181 -8.52 -5.98 -20.52
C LYS A 181 -7.01 -5.93 -20.81
N LYS A 182 -6.21 -5.31 -19.93
CA LYS A 182 -4.74 -5.28 -20.06
C LYS A 182 -4.10 -6.67 -19.94
N GLU A 183 -4.62 -7.55 -19.09
CA GLU A 183 -4.20 -8.97 -19.02
C GLU A 183 -4.41 -9.67 -20.37
N ASP A 184 -5.56 -9.48 -20.97
CA ASP A 184 -5.90 -10.11 -22.27
C ASP A 184 -5.03 -9.54 -23.39
N GLU A 185 -4.74 -8.22 -23.40
CA GLU A 185 -3.83 -7.56 -24.35
C GLU A 185 -2.37 -8.06 -24.20
N MET A 186 -1.91 -8.30 -22.98
CA MET A 186 -0.52 -8.64 -22.68
C MET A 186 -0.26 -10.15 -22.58
N GLY A 187 -1.30 -10.97 -22.57
CA GLY A 187 -1.20 -12.43 -22.43
C GLY A 187 -0.65 -12.90 -21.08
N VAL A 188 -0.70 -12.05 -20.04
CA VAL A 188 -0.18 -12.39 -18.70
C VAL A 188 -1.16 -11.96 -17.61
N LYS A 189 -1.16 -12.70 -16.50
CA LYS A 189 -1.94 -12.31 -15.33
C LYS A 189 -1.29 -11.14 -14.59
N LEU A 190 -2.06 -10.07 -14.43
CA LEU A 190 -1.70 -8.89 -13.66
C LEU A 190 -2.45 -8.93 -12.34
N GLY A 191 -1.80 -8.63 -11.25
CA GLY A 191 -2.48 -8.46 -9.98
C GLY A 191 -2.86 -6.99 -9.79
N THR A 192 -3.97 -6.73 -9.11
CA THR A 192 -4.28 -5.37 -8.66
C THR A 192 -4.62 -5.37 -7.17
N SER A 193 -4.26 -4.30 -6.48
CA SER A 193 -4.47 -4.12 -5.05
C SER A 193 -5.22 -2.80 -4.82
N PRO A 194 -6.55 -2.80 -5.04
CA PRO A 194 -7.35 -1.60 -4.83
C PRO A 194 -7.40 -1.22 -3.36
N ARG A 195 -7.30 0.07 -3.10
CA ARG A 195 -7.33 0.65 -1.75
C ARG A 195 -8.23 1.87 -1.74
N LEU A 196 -9.03 1.98 -0.71
CA LEU A 196 -9.80 3.19 -0.46
C LEU A 196 -8.87 4.36 -0.15
N ILE A 197 -9.14 5.50 -0.79
CA ILE A 197 -8.40 6.74 -0.55
C ILE A 197 -8.45 7.13 0.94
N ARG A 198 -7.41 7.81 1.39
CA ARG A 198 -7.32 8.35 2.76
C ARG A 198 -7.11 9.83 2.75
N TYR A 199 -7.67 10.49 3.74
CA TYR A 199 -7.23 11.83 4.07
C TYR A 199 -5.81 11.75 4.64
N ILE A 200 -4.86 12.34 3.95
CA ILE A 200 -3.47 12.45 4.42
C ILE A 200 -3.07 13.93 4.44
N ASN A 201 -3.52 14.70 3.45
CA ASN A 201 -3.24 16.11 3.29
C ASN A 201 -4.39 16.82 2.55
N SER A 202 -4.27 18.12 2.34
CA SER A 202 -5.29 18.91 1.65
C SER A 202 -5.56 18.47 0.21
N ALA A 203 -4.55 17.95 -0.50
CA ALA A 203 -4.69 17.46 -1.87
C ALA A 203 -5.63 16.25 -1.98
N SER A 204 -5.77 15.46 -0.92
CA SER A 204 -6.68 14.30 -0.90
C SER A 204 -8.15 14.67 -0.68
N ILE A 205 -8.45 15.86 -0.13
CA ILE A 205 -9.82 16.26 0.23
C ILE A 205 -10.82 16.16 -0.93
N PRO A 206 -10.54 16.67 -2.15
CA PRO A 206 -11.47 16.60 -3.26
C PRO A 206 -11.80 15.19 -3.76
N TYR A 207 -11.04 14.20 -3.29
CA TYR A 207 -11.12 12.80 -3.71
C TYR A 207 -11.75 11.89 -2.65
N LEU A 208 -12.02 12.41 -1.43
CA LEU A 208 -12.72 11.64 -0.39
C LEU A 208 -14.18 11.47 -0.76
N PHE A 209 -14.76 10.34 -0.37
CA PHE A 209 -16.21 10.16 -0.44
C PHE A 209 -16.87 10.92 0.70
N GLY A 210 -17.83 11.78 0.36
CA GLY A 210 -18.78 12.36 1.30
C GLY A 210 -20.00 11.46 1.47
N PRO A 211 -20.91 11.80 2.40
CA PRO A 211 -22.15 11.04 2.57
C PRO A 211 -22.98 10.89 1.29
N GLU A 212 -22.94 11.89 0.43
CA GLU A 212 -23.61 11.89 -0.88
C GLU A 212 -23.04 10.87 -1.88
N ASP A 213 -21.81 10.44 -1.67
CA ASP A 213 -21.09 9.49 -2.53
C ASP A 213 -21.11 8.05 -1.97
N TYR A 214 -21.74 7.81 -0.81
CA TYR A 214 -21.65 6.52 -0.12
C TYR A 214 -22.29 5.36 -0.90
N HIS A 215 -23.21 5.64 -1.83
CA HIS A 215 -23.73 4.63 -2.75
C HIS A 215 -22.60 3.92 -3.54
N PHE A 216 -21.50 4.61 -3.86
CA PHE A 216 -20.32 3.96 -4.47
C PHE A 216 -19.62 3.00 -3.52
N LEU A 217 -19.67 3.27 -2.22
CA LEU A 217 -19.11 2.36 -1.21
C LEU A 217 -19.99 1.12 -1.04
N ASP A 218 -21.32 1.27 -1.19
CA ASP A 218 -22.25 0.16 -1.22
C ASP A 218 -21.98 -0.77 -2.41
N ASP A 219 -21.90 -0.20 -3.62
CA ASP A 219 -21.58 -0.92 -4.85
C ASP A 219 -20.25 -1.66 -4.76
N ASN A 220 -19.23 -1.00 -4.18
CA ASN A 220 -17.92 -1.63 -3.95
C ASN A 220 -17.98 -2.76 -2.95
N ALA A 221 -18.72 -2.61 -1.85
CA ALA A 221 -18.85 -3.64 -0.84
C ALA A 221 -19.53 -4.89 -1.44
N GLU A 222 -20.63 -4.70 -2.16
CA GLU A 222 -21.32 -5.78 -2.86
C GLU A 222 -20.41 -6.48 -3.88
N TYR A 223 -19.76 -5.70 -4.76
CA TYR A 223 -18.86 -6.26 -5.77
C TYR A 223 -17.71 -7.05 -5.15
N ILE A 224 -17.03 -6.49 -4.15
CA ILE A 224 -15.90 -7.10 -3.48
C ILE A 224 -16.30 -8.40 -2.78
N VAL A 225 -17.42 -8.40 -2.05
CA VAL A 225 -17.89 -9.61 -1.36
C VAL A 225 -18.28 -10.69 -2.38
N ARG A 226 -19.02 -10.34 -3.43
CA ARG A 226 -19.39 -11.29 -4.49
C ARG A 226 -18.14 -11.86 -5.19
N PHE A 227 -17.17 -11.02 -5.49
CA PHE A 227 -15.90 -11.46 -6.10
C PHE A 227 -15.15 -12.43 -5.17
N TYR A 228 -14.98 -12.04 -3.91
CA TYR A 228 -14.31 -12.86 -2.90
C TYR A 228 -14.98 -14.22 -2.74
N MET A 229 -16.29 -14.24 -2.53
CA MET A 229 -17.05 -15.47 -2.30
C MET A 229 -17.08 -16.39 -3.52
N ARG A 230 -17.20 -15.84 -4.74
CA ARG A 230 -17.10 -16.65 -5.98
C ARG A 230 -15.73 -17.28 -6.14
N SER A 231 -14.66 -16.50 -5.91
CA SER A 231 -13.28 -17.02 -6.02
C SER A 231 -13.02 -18.13 -5.01
N LEU A 232 -13.55 -18.01 -3.82
CA LEU A 232 -13.48 -19.05 -2.79
C LEU A 232 -14.22 -20.32 -3.19
N LEU A 233 -15.42 -20.21 -3.70
CA LEU A 233 -16.23 -21.36 -4.13
C LEU A 233 -15.56 -22.12 -5.27
N ASN A 234 -14.82 -21.40 -6.12
CA ASN A 234 -14.08 -21.98 -7.24
C ASN A 234 -12.68 -22.45 -6.84
N ASN A 235 -12.33 -22.42 -5.54
CA ASN A 235 -10.98 -22.70 -5.03
C ASN A 235 -9.88 -21.82 -5.69
N ASP A 236 -10.23 -20.61 -6.12
CA ASP A 236 -9.33 -19.67 -6.78
C ASP A 236 -8.74 -18.65 -5.78
N SER A 237 -7.97 -19.16 -4.83
CA SER A 237 -7.25 -18.32 -3.86
C SER A 237 -6.26 -17.35 -4.53
N ILE A 238 -5.73 -17.72 -5.69
CA ILE A 238 -4.79 -16.90 -6.46
C ILE A 238 -5.46 -15.61 -6.95
N SER A 239 -6.70 -15.69 -7.43
CA SER A 239 -7.44 -14.49 -7.84
C SER A 239 -7.73 -13.58 -6.65
N ILE A 240 -8.09 -14.13 -5.49
CA ILE A 240 -8.28 -13.33 -4.27
C ILE A 240 -7.00 -12.58 -3.91
N ASP A 241 -5.86 -13.26 -3.91
CA ASP A 241 -4.59 -12.67 -3.54
C ASP A 241 -4.10 -11.60 -4.52
N LYS A 242 -4.43 -11.77 -5.79
CA LYS A 242 -4.00 -10.85 -6.84
C LYS A 242 -4.93 -9.68 -7.06
N MET A 243 -6.23 -9.83 -6.75
CA MET A 243 -7.27 -8.87 -7.12
C MET A 243 -7.81 -8.05 -5.95
N LEU A 244 -7.49 -8.41 -4.71
CA LEU A 244 -7.89 -7.65 -3.53
C LEU A 244 -6.68 -7.21 -2.73
N GLY A 245 -6.64 -5.93 -2.41
CA GLY A 245 -5.61 -5.37 -1.55
C GLY A 245 -5.66 -5.96 -0.14
N ARG A 246 -4.50 -6.07 0.50
CA ARG A 246 -4.38 -6.58 1.87
C ARG A 246 -5.40 -5.97 2.85
N PRO A 247 -5.64 -4.64 2.88
CA PRO A 247 -6.61 -4.07 3.81
C PRO A 247 -8.05 -4.57 3.60
N ILE A 248 -8.44 -4.79 2.35
CA ILE A 248 -9.78 -5.31 2.01
C ILE A 248 -9.90 -6.78 2.42
N LYS A 249 -8.88 -7.59 2.11
CA LYS A 249 -8.84 -8.99 2.54
C LYS A 249 -8.90 -9.12 4.05
N GLU A 250 -8.12 -8.32 4.77
CA GLU A 250 -8.13 -8.29 6.22
C GLU A 250 -9.51 -7.94 6.77
N ALA A 251 -10.19 -6.94 6.18
CA ALA A 251 -11.54 -6.55 6.57
C ALA A 251 -12.55 -7.70 6.37
N ILE A 252 -12.54 -8.34 5.21
CA ILE A 252 -13.42 -9.48 4.93
C ILE A 252 -13.16 -10.65 5.88
N THR A 253 -11.88 -11.01 6.07
CA THR A 253 -11.49 -12.14 6.93
C THR A 253 -11.87 -11.88 8.39
N TYR A 254 -11.68 -10.66 8.88
CA TYR A 254 -12.14 -10.25 10.21
C TYR A 254 -13.64 -10.38 10.37
N THR A 255 -14.40 -9.86 9.41
CA THR A 255 -15.85 -9.91 9.42
C THR A 255 -16.35 -11.36 9.41
N LEU A 256 -15.74 -12.23 8.59
CA LEU A 256 -16.05 -13.66 8.60
C LEU A 256 -15.72 -14.31 9.95
N ALA A 257 -14.60 -13.98 10.57
CA ALA A 257 -14.24 -14.50 11.89
C ALA A 257 -15.25 -14.04 12.96
N LYS A 258 -15.66 -12.76 12.91
CA LYS A 258 -16.68 -12.19 13.81
C LYS A 258 -18.02 -12.92 13.65
N ILE A 259 -18.51 -13.07 12.41
CA ILE A 259 -19.79 -13.75 12.12
C ILE A 259 -19.76 -15.23 12.57
N THR A 260 -18.63 -15.91 12.36
CA THR A 260 -18.47 -17.33 12.68
C THR A 260 -18.02 -17.60 14.12
N LYS A 261 -17.87 -16.55 14.93
CA LYS A 261 -17.39 -16.58 16.33
C LYS A 261 -16.02 -17.27 16.48
N ARG A 262 -15.16 -17.16 15.49
CA ARG A 262 -13.82 -17.74 15.51
C ARG A 262 -12.78 -16.71 15.98
N PRO A 263 -11.71 -17.15 16.65
CA PRO A 263 -10.64 -16.25 17.01
C PRO A 263 -9.96 -15.73 15.75
N PHE A 264 -9.75 -14.42 15.71
CA PHE A 264 -9.01 -13.77 14.64
C PHE A 264 -7.61 -13.38 15.17
N PRO A 265 -6.54 -13.80 14.51
CA PRO A 265 -5.19 -13.61 15.02
C PRO A 265 -4.70 -12.16 14.78
N PHE A 266 -5.47 -11.17 15.24
CA PHE A 266 -5.02 -9.78 15.18
C PHE A 266 -4.32 -9.35 16.45
N ILE A 267 -3.19 -8.68 16.26
CA ILE A 267 -2.49 -8.00 17.32
C ILE A 267 -3.17 -6.63 17.48
N LYS A 268 -3.97 -6.47 18.52
CA LYS A 268 -4.77 -5.26 18.84
C LYS A 268 -3.97 -3.94 18.92
N ASP A 269 -2.65 -4.02 19.01
CA ASP A 269 -1.78 -2.87 19.28
C ASP A 269 -0.91 -2.42 18.12
N ILE A 270 -1.14 -2.93 16.91
CA ILE A 270 -0.33 -2.56 15.75
C ILE A 270 -0.96 -1.37 15.01
N PRO A 271 -0.27 -0.21 14.92
CA PRO A 271 -0.71 0.87 14.04
C PRO A 271 -0.75 0.40 12.59
N TYR A 272 -1.74 0.85 11.84
CA TYR A 272 -2.00 0.44 10.45
C TYR A 272 -0.77 0.44 9.52
N CYS A 273 0.14 1.38 9.72
CA CYS A 273 1.33 1.52 8.86
C CYS A 273 2.59 0.82 9.39
N GLY A 274 2.49 0.08 10.49
CA GLY A 274 3.65 -0.61 11.07
C GLY A 274 4.78 0.31 11.55
N THR A 275 4.52 1.62 11.69
CA THR A 275 5.54 2.63 11.98
C THR A 275 6.32 2.40 13.27
N THR A 276 5.77 1.61 14.17
CA THR A 276 6.40 1.29 15.48
C THR A 276 7.19 0.00 15.48
N PHE A 277 7.12 -0.82 14.44
CA PHE A 277 7.67 -2.18 14.45
C PHE A 277 8.95 -2.32 13.65
N TYR A 278 9.21 -1.43 12.71
CA TYR A 278 10.41 -1.47 11.90
C TYR A 278 10.89 -0.06 11.57
N PRO A 279 12.21 0.14 11.47
CA PRO A 279 12.78 1.43 11.14
C PRO A 279 12.34 1.92 9.76
N LYS A 280 12.12 3.23 9.66
CA LYS A 280 12.03 3.94 8.38
C LYS A 280 13.10 4.99 8.35
N VAL A 281 13.89 4.98 7.31
CA VAL A 281 15.06 5.84 7.20
C VAL A 281 15.12 6.50 5.83
N THR A 282 15.67 7.70 5.77
CA THR A 282 16.06 8.31 4.50
C THR A 282 17.41 7.76 4.04
N ILE A 283 17.78 7.99 2.79
CA ILE A 283 19.13 7.63 2.30
C ILE A 283 20.24 8.39 3.01
N GLU A 284 19.94 9.53 3.63
CA GLU A 284 20.86 10.29 4.48
C GLU A 284 21.02 9.67 5.87
N GLY A 285 20.22 8.68 6.23
CA GLY A 285 20.22 8.01 7.53
C GLY A 285 19.38 8.70 8.60
N ASP A 286 18.51 9.63 8.23
CA ASP A 286 17.56 10.23 9.16
C ASP A 286 16.42 9.26 9.42
N LYS A 287 16.07 9.04 10.70
CA LYS A 287 14.89 8.26 11.05
C LYS A 287 13.64 9.08 10.77
N VAL A 288 12.69 8.46 10.08
CA VAL A 288 11.40 9.09 9.77
C VAL A 288 10.26 8.29 10.37
N PHE A 289 9.21 9.00 10.76
CA PHE A 289 8.05 8.36 11.37
C PHE A 289 7.13 7.73 10.31
N CYS A 290 6.92 8.40 9.20
CA CYS A 290 5.97 7.98 8.19
C CYS A 290 6.39 8.45 6.80
N ASN A 291 6.08 7.68 5.77
CA ASN A 291 6.34 8.06 4.37
C ASN A 291 5.52 9.29 3.93
N GLY A 292 4.44 9.62 4.65
CA GLY A 292 3.57 10.76 4.35
C GLY A 292 3.75 11.97 5.27
N VAL A 293 4.49 11.82 6.38
CA VAL A 293 4.79 12.92 7.31
C VAL A 293 6.29 13.14 7.26
N THR A 294 6.67 14.09 6.45
CA THR A 294 8.04 14.35 6.09
C THR A 294 8.63 15.55 6.81
N GLU A 295 7.93 16.13 7.73
CA GLU A 295 8.59 17.03 8.66
C GLU A 295 9.64 16.20 9.39
N ARG A 296 10.86 16.69 9.41
CA ARG A 296 11.96 16.21 10.27
C ARG A 296 11.53 16.39 11.72
N GLY A 297 10.40 15.78 12.01
CA GLY A 297 9.72 15.82 13.27
C GLY A 297 10.42 14.88 14.21
N ASP A 298 10.80 15.44 15.29
CA ASP A 298 11.23 14.82 16.51
C ASP A 298 10.50 13.47 16.71
N LEU A 299 11.27 12.41 16.98
CA LEU A 299 10.75 11.10 17.37
C LEU A 299 9.81 11.21 18.59
N ALA A 300 9.97 12.26 19.40
CA ALA A 300 9.11 12.63 20.53
C ALA A 300 7.72 13.05 20.04
N GLU A 301 7.62 13.84 18.98
CA GLU A 301 6.34 14.23 18.37
C GLU A 301 5.61 13.01 17.79
N ALA A 302 6.35 12.12 17.10
CA ALA A 302 5.79 10.88 16.60
C ALA A 302 5.26 9.97 17.74
N LYS A 303 5.98 9.87 18.85
CA LYS A 303 5.53 9.16 20.05
C LYS A 303 4.31 9.83 20.68
N ARG A 304 4.29 11.17 20.72
CA ARG A 304 3.16 11.94 21.22
C ARG A 304 1.90 11.72 20.38
N LEU A 305 2.03 11.70 19.05
CA LEU A 305 0.92 11.42 18.13
C LEU A 305 0.39 9.99 18.33
N LEU A 306 1.27 9.00 18.53
CA LEU A 306 0.88 7.62 18.83
C LEU A 306 0.17 7.52 20.20
N THR A 307 0.63 8.26 21.21
CA THR A 307 0.01 8.29 22.54
C THR A 307 -1.38 8.94 22.45
N ASN A 308 -1.51 10.04 21.71
CA ASN A 308 -2.80 10.70 21.47
C ASN A 308 -3.80 9.80 20.73
N TYR A 309 -3.30 9.01 19.77
CA TYR A 309 -4.11 8.01 19.07
C TYR A 309 -4.65 6.93 20.02
N LYS A 310 -3.79 6.36 20.87
CA LYS A 310 -4.19 5.37 21.88
C LYS A 310 -5.20 5.93 22.90
N SER A 311 -5.20 7.24 23.12
CA SER A 311 -6.11 7.93 24.03
C SER A 311 -7.42 8.37 23.39
N TRP A 312 -7.59 8.22 22.07
CA TRP A 312 -8.84 8.61 21.43
C TRP A 312 -9.94 7.58 21.70
N ASN A 313 -10.82 7.91 22.64
CA ASN A 313 -11.88 7.03 23.12
C ASN A 313 -12.74 6.43 22.00
N LYS A 314 -12.97 7.18 20.91
CA LYS A 314 -13.72 6.69 19.73
C LYS A 314 -13.05 5.51 19.03
N CYS A 315 -11.71 5.40 19.06
CA CYS A 315 -11.00 4.26 18.50
C CYS A 315 -10.97 3.06 19.46
N ILE A 316 -10.81 3.32 20.74
CA ILE A 316 -10.73 2.25 21.77
C ILE A 316 -12.02 1.43 21.79
N SER A 317 -13.18 2.12 21.69
CA SER A 317 -14.49 1.48 21.70
C SER A 317 -15.02 1.10 20.31
N CYS A 318 -14.23 1.32 19.25
CA CYS A 318 -14.68 1.07 17.89
C CYS A 318 -14.60 -0.41 17.54
N GLU A 319 -15.70 -0.99 17.09
CA GLU A 319 -15.77 -2.38 16.65
C GLU A 319 -14.82 -2.70 15.48
N TYR A 320 -14.50 -1.71 14.63
CA TYR A 320 -13.60 -1.88 13.49
C TYR A 320 -12.13 -1.55 13.83
N ASN A 321 -11.80 -1.32 15.10
CA ASN A 321 -10.43 -0.97 15.48
C ASN A 321 -9.41 -2.05 15.08
N SER A 322 -9.83 -3.32 15.13
CA SER A 322 -8.98 -4.47 14.78
C SER A 322 -8.56 -4.52 13.31
N ILE A 323 -9.28 -3.86 12.41
CA ILE A 323 -9.00 -3.80 10.96
C ILE A 323 -8.60 -2.41 10.49
N CYS A 324 -9.14 -1.38 11.12
CA CYS A 324 -8.84 0.01 10.79
C CYS A 324 -7.52 0.46 11.39
N HIS A 325 -7.14 -0.04 12.57
CA HIS A 325 -5.96 0.35 13.36
C HIS A 325 -5.79 1.87 13.48
N GLY A 326 -6.92 2.63 13.42
CA GLY A 326 -6.95 4.09 13.52
C GLY A 326 -6.39 4.86 12.33
N ILE A 327 -6.26 4.23 11.19
CA ILE A 327 -5.91 4.79 9.89
C ILE A 327 -4.53 5.46 9.85
N CYS A 328 -4.30 6.57 10.53
CA CYS A 328 -3.02 7.25 10.55
C CYS A 328 -2.84 8.05 11.85
N ALA A 329 -1.82 7.71 12.61
CA ALA A 329 -1.51 8.38 13.88
C ALA A 329 -1.03 9.84 13.72
N ALA A 330 -0.62 10.24 12.52
CA ALA A 330 -0.16 11.60 12.23
C ALA A 330 -1.30 12.59 11.93
N LEU A 331 -2.55 12.13 11.87
CA LEU A 331 -3.70 12.98 11.57
C LEU A 331 -4.22 13.67 12.84
N THR A 332 -4.72 14.91 12.66
CA THR A 332 -5.50 15.58 13.70
C THR A 332 -6.84 14.88 13.94
N HIS A 333 -7.48 15.11 15.08
CA HIS A 333 -8.79 14.51 15.39
C HIS A 333 -9.83 14.79 14.31
N LYS A 334 -9.88 16.02 13.77
CA LYS A 334 -10.80 16.41 12.69
C LYS A 334 -10.54 15.65 11.38
N GLN A 335 -9.28 15.41 11.07
CA GLN A 335 -8.87 14.63 9.91
C GLN A 335 -9.18 13.14 10.08
N LEU A 336 -8.93 12.62 11.29
CA LEU A 336 -9.29 11.24 11.65
C LEU A 336 -10.80 11.01 11.56
N GLU A 337 -11.60 11.97 11.99
CA GLU A 337 -13.06 11.84 11.96
C GLU A 337 -13.62 11.71 10.55
N LYS A 338 -13.12 12.49 9.60
CA LYS A 338 -13.49 12.36 8.18
C LYS A 338 -13.17 10.97 7.61
N ASN A 339 -11.95 10.49 7.82
CA ASN A 339 -11.57 9.14 7.43
C ASN A 339 -12.41 8.08 8.16
N CYS A 340 -12.61 8.26 9.46
CA CYS A 340 -13.31 7.32 10.32
C CYS A 340 -14.73 7.06 9.83
N ASN A 341 -15.50 8.11 9.51
CA ASN A 341 -16.88 7.98 9.04
C ASN A 341 -16.96 7.19 7.73
N MET A 342 -16.11 7.53 6.76
CA MET A 342 -16.02 6.83 5.48
C MET A 342 -15.62 5.35 5.63
N TYR A 343 -14.60 5.06 6.44
CA TYR A 343 -14.12 3.69 6.64
C TYR A 343 -15.08 2.84 7.45
N LYS A 344 -15.69 3.40 8.51
CA LYS A 344 -16.75 2.70 9.28
C LYS A 344 -17.91 2.34 8.39
N TYR A 345 -18.37 3.28 7.57
CA TYR A 345 -19.44 3.03 6.63
C TYR A 345 -19.07 1.88 5.67
N PHE A 346 -17.90 1.96 5.04
CA PHE A 346 -17.46 0.93 4.11
C PHE A 346 -17.34 -0.46 4.78
N TYR A 347 -16.78 -0.54 5.99
CA TYR A 347 -16.65 -1.81 6.70
C TYR A 347 -18.02 -2.37 7.15
N SER A 348 -18.94 -1.50 7.58
CA SER A 348 -20.30 -1.95 7.90
C SER A 348 -21.02 -2.53 6.69
N LYS A 349 -20.81 -1.96 5.51
CA LYS A 349 -21.39 -2.48 4.27
C LYS A 349 -20.75 -3.80 3.81
N LEU A 350 -19.44 -3.97 4.00
CA LEU A 350 -18.81 -5.28 3.78
C LEU A 350 -19.42 -6.35 4.71
N GLU A 351 -19.68 -6.02 5.98
CA GLU A 351 -20.31 -6.92 6.94
C GLU A 351 -21.75 -7.28 6.52
N GLU A 352 -22.55 -6.28 6.17
CA GLU A 352 -23.92 -6.45 5.68
C GLU A 352 -23.98 -7.37 4.46
N GLN A 353 -23.14 -7.16 3.47
CA GLN A 353 -23.08 -7.97 2.26
C GLN A 353 -22.61 -9.41 2.53
N LEU A 354 -21.70 -9.61 3.46
CA LEU A 354 -21.26 -10.95 3.87
C LEU A 354 -22.38 -11.71 4.57
N LEU A 355 -23.09 -11.06 5.50
CA LEU A 355 -24.26 -11.66 6.19
C LEU A 355 -25.34 -12.05 5.17
N TYR A 356 -25.72 -11.12 4.29
CA TYR A 356 -26.71 -11.39 3.24
C TYR A 356 -26.31 -12.60 2.37
N PHE A 357 -25.02 -12.68 1.98
CA PHE A 357 -24.55 -13.80 1.18
C PHE A 357 -24.56 -15.14 1.92
N MET A 358 -24.37 -15.12 3.23
CA MET A 358 -24.40 -16.33 4.07
C MET A 358 -25.83 -16.80 4.38
N GLU A 359 -26.78 -15.88 4.52
CA GLU A 359 -28.21 -16.18 4.78
C GLU A 359 -28.96 -16.66 3.52
N ALA A 360 -28.55 -16.18 2.35
CA ALA A 360 -29.14 -16.55 1.06
C ALA A 360 -28.77 -17.97 0.58
N ARG A 361 -28.05 -18.74 1.40
CA ARG A 361 -27.62 -20.12 1.13
C ARG A 361 -28.02 -21.07 2.24
#